data_ae57c0e56627f74405d97a08bfb59453
#
_entry.id   ae57c0e56627f74405d97a08bfb59453
#
_cell.length_a   1.000
_cell.length_b   1.000
_cell.length_c   1.000
_cell.angle_alpha   90.00
_cell.angle_beta   90.00
_cell.angle_gamma   90.00
#
_symmetry.space_group_name_H-M   'P 1'
#
loop_
_entity.id
_entity.type
_entity.pdbx_description
1 polymer ?
#
loop_
_entity_poly.entity_id
_entity_poly.type
_entity_poly.pdbx_seq_one_letter_code
_entity_poly.pdbx_strand_id
1 'polypeptide(L)'
;MPVKPAVQPAPKPTPASLPTREAILDAAEVLFAERGVDGVAVRDLARELGLTPSSLYNHFPGKQALYEAVLERGLAPFAELFEEGEPEHVTPDGVRRVVDAIVDHLAAHPHLGRLVQRALIEETKSVQDLIERRLQPLYERGTSVVRRLADEADWDAREVPHLAIGLFAIVFAFFVNVPALRRMRGRRGEGYPVTALENQKRFLAKAIYRLVGPRDTSR
;
A
#
# COMPACT_ATOMS: atom_id res chain seq x y z
N MET A 1 66.63 23.20 -8.31
CA MET A 1 65.48 23.32 -7.42
C MET A 1 64.29 22.71 -8.11
N PRO A 2 63.69 21.61 -7.60
CA PRO A 2 62.52 21.00 -8.25
C PRO A 2 61.25 21.81 -7.91
N VAL A 3 60.48 22.16 -8.94
CA VAL A 3 59.21 22.84 -8.85
C VAL A 3 58.16 21.88 -8.30
N LYS A 4 57.53 22.26 -7.19
CA LYS A 4 56.46 21.53 -6.53
C LYS A 4 55.21 21.53 -7.43
N PRO A 5 54.59 20.38 -7.76
CA PRO A 5 53.37 20.37 -8.58
C PRO A 5 52.22 21.02 -7.80
N ALA A 6 51.49 21.91 -8.47
CA ALA A 6 50.30 22.57 -7.93
C ALA A 6 49.21 21.52 -7.67
N VAL A 7 48.77 21.43 -6.43
CA VAL A 7 47.62 20.61 -6.03
C VAL A 7 46.35 21.25 -6.63
N GLN A 8 45.74 20.60 -7.58
CA GLN A 8 44.42 20.99 -8.09
C GLN A 8 43.39 20.84 -6.96
N PRO A 9 42.54 21.86 -6.71
CA PRO A 9 41.48 21.74 -5.74
C PRO A 9 40.51 20.64 -6.19
N ALA A 10 40.10 19.79 -5.23
CA ALA A 10 39.11 18.75 -5.46
C ALA A 10 37.83 19.35 -6.07
N PRO A 11 37.18 18.64 -7.01
CA PRO A 11 35.96 19.14 -7.61
C PRO A 11 34.91 19.37 -6.51
N LYS A 12 34.27 20.54 -6.53
CA LYS A 12 33.12 20.82 -5.64
C LYS A 12 32.06 19.76 -5.88
N PRO A 13 31.46 19.19 -4.82
CA PRO A 13 30.36 18.25 -5.00
C PRO A 13 29.27 18.92 -5.83
N THR A 14 28.88 18.27 -6.91
CA THR A 14 27.71 18.64 -7.71
C THR A 14 26.52 18.73 -6.78
N PRO A 15 25.68 19.79 -6.83
CA PRO A 15 24.51 19.85 -5.99
C PRO A 15 23.67 18.59 -6.27
N ALA A 16 23.46 17.77 -5.22
CA ALA A 16 22.56 16.63 -5.30
C ALA A 16 21.23 17.17 -5.87
N SER A 17 20.75 16.58 -6.95
CA SER A 17 19.45 16.93 -7.52
C SER A 17 18.42 16.89 -6.39
N LEU A 18 17.61 17.95 -6.28
CA LEU A 18 16.53 18.00 -5.29
C LEU A 18 15.71 16.70 -5.38
N PRO A 19 15.35 16.06 -4.25
CA PRO A 19 14.52 14.87 -4.25
C PRO A 19 13.26 15.08 -5.08
N THR A 20 12.93 14.11 -5.90
CA THR A 20 11.71 14.14 -6.69
C THR A 20 10.47 14.02 -5.79
N ARG A 21 9.30 14.38 -6.32
CA ARG A 21 8.04 14.18 -5.63
C ARG A 21 7.88 12.75 -5.15
N GLU A 22 8.29 11.77 -5.95
CA GLU A 22 8.25 10.34 -5.60
C GLU A 22 9.17 9.99 -4.43
N ALA A 23 10.40 10.49 -4.40
CA ALA A 23 11.32 10.28 -3.28
C ALA A 23 10.77 10.86 -1.96
N ILE A 24 10.03 11.98 -2.04
CA ILE A 24 9.34 12.55 -0.87
C ILE A 24 8.21 11.61 -0.41
N LEU A 25 7.43 11.07 -1.33
CA LEU A 25 6.34 10.13 -1.00
C LEU A 25 6.89 8.83 -0.39
N ASP A 26 8.02 8.30 -0.89
CA ASP A 26 8.64 7.09 -0.36
C ASP A 26 9.11 7.28 1.10
N ALA A 27 9.81 8.36 1.38
CA ALA A 27 10.25 8.66 2.75
C ALA A 27 9.07 8.95 3.69
N ALA A 28 8.05 9.64 3.19
CA ALA A 28 6.84 9.92 3.94
C ALA A 28 6.06 8.63 4.27
N GLU A 29 5.98 7.68 3.33
CA GLU A 29 5.34 6.38 3.54
C GLU A 29 5.94 5.65 4.74
N VAL A 30 7.27 5.57 4.80
CA VAL A 30 8.00 4.94 5.91
C VAL A 30 7.68 5.64 7.24
N LEU A 31 7.87 6.97 7.29
CA LEU A 31 7.71 7.74 8.52
C LEU A 31 6.28 7.72 9.05
N PHE A 32 5.29 7.87 8.17
CA PHE A 32 3.89 7.79 8.57
C PHE A 32 3.47 6.39 9.03
N ALA A 33 3.98 5.33 8.38
CA ALA A 33 3.73 3.97 8.82
C ALA A 33 4.32 3.65 10.20
N GLU A 34 5.47 4.25 10.53
CA GLU A 34 6.14 4.03 11.80
C GLU A 34 5.55 4.88 12.93
N ARG A 35 5.29 6.16 12.69
CA ARG A 35 5.01 7.16 13.73
C ARG A 35 3.59 7.71 13.68
N GLY A 36 2.80 7.40 12.63
CA GLY A 36 1.51 8.03 12.36
C GLY A 36 1.65 9.46 11.85
N VAL A 37 0.53 10.05 11.46
CA VAL A 37 0.51 11.43 10.93
C VAL A 37 0.93 12.42 12.02
N ASP A 38 0.39 12.28 13.23
CA ASP A 38 0.66 13.23 14.32
C ASP A 38 2.08 13.10 14.87
N GLY A 39 2.67 11.90 14.81
CA GLY A 39 4.05 11.64 15.24
C GLY A 39 5.14 12.14 14.27
N VAL A 40 4.78 12.66 13.09
CA VAL A 40 5.72 13.15 12.08
C VAL A 40 5.66 14.67 12.00
N ALA A 41 6.79 15.34 12.27
CA ALA A 41 6.93 16.76 12.00
C ALA A 41 7.46 17.00 10.58
N VAL A 42 6.97 18.03 9.88
CA VAL A 42 7.44 18.42 8.53
C VAL A 42 8.95 18.65 8.51
N ARG A 43 9.51 19.19 9.59
CA ARG A 43 10.97 19.39 9.73
C ARG A 43 11.76 18.09 9.78
N ASP A 44 11.19 17.02 10.38
CA ASP A 44 11.85 15.72 10.46
C ASP A 44 11.90 15.06 9.08
N LEU A 45 10.79 15.15 8.34
CA LEU A 45 10.70 14.68 6.97
C LEU A 45 11.67 15.43 6.04
N ALA A 46 11.71 16.76 6.13
CA ALA A 46 12.64 17.58 5.34
C ALA A 46 14.10 17.19 5.65
N ARG A 47 14.44 17.00 6.93
CA ARG A 47 15.78 16.56 7.36
C ARG A 47 16.16 15.19 6.81
N GLU A 48 15.24 14.22 6.84
CA GLU A 48 15.45 12.87 6.31
C GLU A 48 15.78 12.89 4.82
N LEU A 49 15.14 13.79 4.08
CA LEU A 49 15.32 13.99 2.64
C LEU A 49 16.46 14.94 2.26
N GLY A 50 17.17 15.52 3.24
CA GLY A 50 18.16 16.57 2.97
C GLY A 50 17.58 17.86 2.39
N LEU A 51 16.28 18.10 2.62
CA LEU A 51 15.54 19.28 2.17
C LEU A 51 15.40 20.32 3.27
N THR A 52 15.12 21.56 2.85
CA THR A 52 14.58 22.57 3.77
C THR A 52 13.05 22.38 3.90
N PRO A 53 12.44 22.75 5.02
CA PRO A 53 10.97 22.74 5.14
C PRO A 53 10.29 23.55 4.03
N SER A 54 10.86 24.67 3.62
CA SER A 54 10.35 25.50 2.52
C SER A 54 10.35 24.74 1.19
N SER A 55 11.41 23.97 0.89
CA SER A 55 11.47 23.13 -0.31
C SER A 55 10.39 22.04 -0.28
N LEU A 56 10.13 21.45 0.87
CA LEU A 56 9.07 20.45 1.02
C LEU A 56 7.67 21.05 0.79
N TYR A 57 7.42 22.28 1.27
CA TYR A 57 6.17 22.99 1.04
C TYR A 57 5.91 23.34 -0.42
N ASN A 58 6.95 23.45 -1.26
CA ASN A 58 6.79 23.63 -2.71
C ASN A 58 6.17 22.38 -3.39
N HIS A 59 6.34 21.20 -2.80
CA HIS A 59 5.77 19.94 -3.31
C HIS A 59 4.41 19.63 -2.69
N PHE A 60 4.25 19.90 -1.40
CA PHE A 60 3.04 19.58 -0.64
C PHE A 60 2.69 20.72 0.32
N PRO A 61 1.47 21.26 0.29
CA PRO A 61 1.09 22.43 1.10
C PRO A 61 1.07 22.17 2.61
N GLY A 62 1.28 20.93 3.05
CA GLY A 62 1.36 20.56 4.45
C GLY A 62 1.47 19.05 4.67
N LYS A 63 1.64 18.66 5.92
CA LYS A 63 1.76 17.27 6.35
C LYS A 63 0.54 16.43 5.95
N GLN A 64 -0.66 17.01 6.09
CA GLN A 64 -1.90 16.35 5.75
C GLN A 64 -1.99 16.04 4.25
N ALA A 65 -1.70 17.01 3.40
CA ALA A 65 -1.71 16.82 1.94
C ALA A 65 -0.66 15.79 1.48
N LEU A 66 0.48 15.72 2.17
CA LEU A 66 1.49 14.71 1.91
C LEU A 66 0.98 13.30 2.32
N TYR A 67 0.34 13.18 3.48
CA TYR A 67 -0.25 11.91 3.93
C TYR A 67 -1.34 11.42 2.97
N GLU A 68 -2.23 12.32 2.55
CA GLU A 68 -3.24 12.03 1.54
C GLU A 68 -2.61 11.54 0.23
N ALA A 69 -1.56 12.20 -0.24
CA ALA A 69 -0.87 11.81 -1.46
C ALA A 69 -0.17 10.44 -1.35
N VAL A 70 0.37 10.10 -0.18
CA VAL A 70 0.94 8.76 0.08
C VAL A 70 -0.14 7.69 0.00
N LEU A 71 -1.27 7.89 0.67
CA LEU A 71 -2.39 6.94 0.64
C LEU A 71 -3.02 6.85 -0.76
N GLU A 72 -3.19 7.98 -1.45
CA GLU A 72 -3.71 8.01 -2.82
C GLU A 72 -2.83 7.21 -3.78
N ARG A 73 -1.50 7.44 -3.76
CA ARG A 73 -0.55 6.65 -4.55
C ARG A 73 -0.65 5.15 -4.25
N GLY A 74 -0.71 4.81 -2.97
CA GLY A 74 -0.78 3.42 -2.53
C GLY A 74 -2.09 2.73 -2.87
N LEU A 75 -3.20 3.46 -2.94
CA LEU A 75 -4.54 2.91 -3.17
C LEU A 75 -5.02 3.01 -4.61
N ALA A 76 -4.41 3.86 -5.44
CA ALA A 76 -4.83 4.06 -6.84
C ALA A 76 -4.89 2.75 -7.64
N PRO A 77 -3.89 1.83 -7.59
CA PRO A 77 -3.96 0.58 -8.34
C PRO A 77 -5.13 -0.33 -7.94
N PHE A 78 -5.60 -0.25 -6.69
CA PHE A 78 -6.80 -1.01 -6.29
C PHE A 78 -8.06 -0.42 -6.92
N ALA A 79 -8.15 0.90 -7.07
CA ALA A 79 -9.26 1.54 -7.75
C ALA A 79 -9.28 1.14 -9.23
N GLU A 80 -8.13 1.16 -9.90
CA GLU A 80 -7.97 0.74 -11.29
C GLU A 80 -8.40 -0.72 -11.52
N LEU A 81 -8.03 -1.64 -10.61
CA LEU A 81 -8.46 -3.04 -10.68
C LEU A 81 -9.98 -3.22 -10.65
N PHE A 82 -10.71 -2.28 -10.03
CA PHE A 82 -12.18 -2.31 -10.01
C PHE A 82 -12.80 -1.55 -11.19
N GLU A 83 -12.01 -0.82 -11.99
CA GLU A 83 -12.46 -0.07 -13.17
C GLU A 83 -12.21 -0.82 -14.49
N GLU A 84 -11.21 -1.71 -14.56
CA GLU A 84 -10.77 -2.41 -15.78
C GLU A 84 -11.80 -3.40 -16.39
N GLY A 85 -13.01 -3.40 -15.91
CA GLY A 85 -14.10 -4.22 -16.43
C GLY A 85 -14.49 -5.33 -15.46
N GLU A 86 -15.80 -5.39 -15.27
CA GLU A 86 -16.41 -6.39 -14.42
C GLU A 86 -16.32 -7.74 -15.13
N PRO A 87 -15.67 -8.75 -14.55
CA PRO A 87 -15.71 -10.07 -15.15
C PRO A 87 -17.16 -10.54 -15.18
N GLU A 88 -17.64 -10.95 -16.35
CA GLU A 88 -18.97 -11.54 -16.51
C GLU A 88 -19.11 -12.78 -15.65
N HIS A 89 -18.00 -13.52 -15.43
CA HIS A 89 -17.94 -14.69 -14.57
C HIS A 89 -16.61 -14.77 -13.81
N VAL A 90 -16.65 -15.37 -12.62
CA VAL A 90 -15.45 -15.64 -11.80
C VAL A 90 -14.70 -16.84 -12.37
N THR A 91 -13.50 -16.60 -12.87
CA THR A 91 -12.61 -17.68 -13.32
C THR A 91 -11.37 -17.79 -12.43
N PRO A 92 -10.79 -19.01 -12.28
CA PRO A 92 -9.53 -19.16 -11.51
C PRO A 92 -8.41 -18.28 -11.99
N ASP A 93 -8.27 -18.10 -13.32
CA ASP A 93 -7.23 -17.27 -13.92
C ASP A 93 -7.51 -15.77 -13.72
N GLY A 94 -8.78 -15.35 -13.74
CA GLY A 94 -9.19 -13.99 -13.43
C GLY A 94 -8.82 -13.62 -11.98
N VAL A 95 -9.22 -14.46 -11.03
CA VAL A 95 -8.86 -14.28 -9.60
C VAL A 95 -7.35 -14.26 -9.42
N ARG A 96 -6.62 -15.15 -10.10
CA ARG A 96 -5.16 -15.18 -10.00
C ARG A 96 -4.52 -13.88 -10.49
N ARG A 97 -4.93 -13.34 -11.64
CA ARG A 97 -4.40 -12.06 -12.16
C ARG A 97 -4.60 -10.92 -11.17
N VAL A 98 -5.80 -10.79 -10.61
CA VAL A 98 -6.11 -9.76 -9.61
C VAL A 98 -5.26 -9.94 -8.36
N VAL A 99 -5.15 -11.17 -7.85
CA VAL A 99 -4.31 -11.48 -6.67
C VAL A 99 -2.85 -11.17 -6.93
N ASP A 100 -2.31 -11.57 -8.09
CA ASP A 100 -0.92 -11.32 -8.44
C ASP A 100 -0.64 -9.82 -8.47
N ALA A 101 -1.50 -9.01 -9.11
CA ALA A 101 -1.36 -7.56 -9.16
C ALA A 101 -1.41 -6.92 -7.75
N ILE A 102 -2.35 -7.33 -6.91
CA ILE A 102 -2.49 -6.83 -5.53
C ILE A 102 -1.25 -7.19 -4.69
N VAL A 103 -0.80 -8.45 -4.74
CA VAL A 103 0.34 -8.92 -3.94
C VAL A 103 1.63 -8.25 -4.39
N ASP A 104 1.85 -8.08 -5.70
CA ASP A 104 3.04 -7.41 -6.23
C ASP A 104 3.05 -5.93 -5.84
N HIS A 105 1.91 -5.25 -5.91
CA HIS A 105 1.79 -3.87 -5.47
C HIS A 105 2.08 -3.71 -3.97
N LEU A 106 1.47 -4.54 -3.11
CA LEU A 106 1.72 -4.50 -1.67
C LEU A 106 3.15 -4.91 -1.30
N ALA A 107 3.80 -5.75 -2.10
CA ALA A 107 5.21 -6.09 -1.92
C ALA A 107 6.15 -4.95 -2.28
N ALA A 108 5.80 -4.17 -3.31
CA ALA A 108 6.50 -2.95 -3.69
C ALA A 108 6.31 -1.80 -2.68
N HIS A 109 5.17 -1.79 -1.97
CA HIS A 109 4.82 -0.81 -0.93
C HIS A 109 4.64 -1.48 0.44
N PRO A 110 5.72 -1.96 1.09
CA PRO A 110 5.63 -2.80 2.29
C PRO A 110 5.02 -2.10 3.52
N HIS A 111 4.96 -0.79 3.49
CA HIS A 111 4.40 0.04 4.55
C HIS A 111 2.91 0.37 4.36
N LEU A 112 2.38 0.21 3.14
CA LEU A 112 1.00 0.58 2.79
C LEU A 112 -0.04 -0.16 3.66
N GLY A 113 0.12 -1.46 3.87
CA GLY A 113 -0.80 -2.23 4.70
C GLY A 113 -0.93 -1.68 6.12
N ARG A 114 0.19 -1.27 6.73
CA ARG A 114 0.22 -0.65 8.06
C ARG A 114 -0.40 0.75 8.04
N LEU A 115 -0.13 1.53 7.00
CA LEU A 115 -0.73 2.87 6.84
C LEU A 115 -2.25 2.80 6.75
N VAL A 116 -2.77 1.92 5.91
CA VAL A 116 -4.24 1.73 5.75
C VAL A 116 -4.87 1.26 7.06
N GLN A 117 -4.28 0.24 7.71
CA GLN A 117 -4.77 -0.24 8.99
C GLN A 117 -4.76 0.85 10.07
N ARG A 118 -3.70 1.66 10.11
CA ARG A 118 -3.59 2.76 11.04
C ARG A 118 -4.64 3.84 10.78
N ALA A 119 -4.86 4.21 9.51
CA ALA A 119 -5.89 5.16 9.11
C ALA A 119 -7.30 4.71 9.55
N LEU A 120 -7.59 3.40 9.46
CA LEU A 120 -8.88 2.85 9.87
C LEU A 120 -9.10 2.85 11.40
N ILE A 121 -8.03 2.97 12.19
CA ILE A 121 -8.09 2.96 13.67
C ILE A 121 -7.97 4.38 14.24
N GLU A 122 -7.34 5.30 13.52
CA GLU A 122 -7.16 6.69 13.97
C GLU A 122 -8.50 7.45 13.93
N GLU A 123 -8.89 8.03 15.07
CA GLU A 123 -10.15 8.76 15.22
C GLU A 123 -10.00 10.28 15.05
N THR A 124 -8.87 10.77 14.52
CA THR A 124 -8.70 12.19 14.27
C THR A 124 -9.57 12.66 13.11
N LYS A 125 -10.19 13.85 13.24
CA LYS A 125 -11.08 14.38 12.22
C LYS A 125 -10.44 14.39 10.81
N SER A 126 -9.17 14.77 10.71
CA SER A 126 -8.44 14.82 9.44
C SER A 126 -8.28 13.46 8.78
N VAL A 127 -8.11 12.40 9.58
CA VAL A 127 -8.02 11.03 9.07
C VAL A 127 -9.41 10.51 8.70
N GLN A 128 -10.44 10.84 9.47
CA GLN A 128 -11.83 10.50 9.13
C GLN A 128 -12.26 11.13 7.80
N ASP A 129 -12.01 12.43 7.62
CA ASP A 129 -12.27 13.13 6.36
C ASP A 129 -11.53 12.47 5.16
N LEU A 130 -10.33 11.96 5.39
CA LEU A 130 -9.55 11.23 4.38
C LEU A 130 -10.15 9.86 4.07
N ILE A 131 -10.56 9.11 5.10
CA ILE A 131 -11.24 7.81 4.92
C ILE A 131 -12.52 7.99 4.10
N GLU A 132 -13.36 8.97 4.43
CA GLU A 132 -14.58 9.25 3.69
C GLU A 132 -14.31 9.60 2.23
N ARG A 133 -13.29 10.42 1.96
CA ARG A 133 -12.99 10.85 0.58
C ARG A 133 -12.26 9.79 -0.25
N ARG A 134 -11.42 8.95 0.34
CA ARG A 134 -10.50 8.07 -0.40
C ARG A 134 -10.77 6.58 -0.21
N LEU A 135 -11.00 6.14 1.02
CA LEU A 135 -11.20 4.72 1.32
C LEU A 135 -12.66 4.27 1.14
N GLN A 136 -13.62 5.10 1.50
CA GLN A 136 -15.03 4.75 1.36
C GLN A 136 -15.42 4.46 -0.10
N PRO A 137 -15.08 5.29 -1.13
CA PRO A 137 -15.41 4.98 -2.51
C PRO A 137 -14.78 3.67 -3.00
N LEU A 138 -13.54 3.39 -2.57
CA LEU A 138 -12.85 2.14 -2.88
C LEU A 138 -13.57 0.92 -2.26
N TYR A 139 -13.96 1.04 -0.99
CA TYR A 139 -14.74 0.02 -0.29
C TYR A 139 -16.09 -0.23 -0.94
N GLU A 140 -16.82 0.82 -1.33
CA GLU A 140 -18.13 0.72 -2.00
C GLU A 140 -18.01 0.02 -3.36
N ARG A 141 -17.00 0.37 -4.16
CA ARG A 141 -16.69 -0.31 -5.43
C ARG A 141 -16.35 -1.78 -5.21
N GLY A 142 -15.43 -2.08 -4.29
CA GLY A 142 -15.07 -3.44 -3.94
C GLY A 142 -16.26 -4.26 -3.46
N THR A 143 -17.09 -3.69 -2.61
CA THR A 143 -18.32 -4.34 -2.13
C THR A 143 -19.34 -4.58 -3.27
N SER A 144 -19.45 -3.66 -4.22
CA SER A 144 -20.29 -3.83 -5.41
C SER A 144 -19.82 -5.02 -6.25
N VAL A 145 -18.51 -5.13 -6.49
CA VAL A 145 -17.91 -6.30 -7.17
C VAL A 145 -18.23 -7.58 -6.40
N VAL A 146 -17.94 -7.62 -5.10
CA VAL A 146 -18.19 -8.81 -4.25
C VAL A 146 -19.68 -9.18 -4.27
N ARG A 147 -20.60 -8.22 -4.27
CA ARG A 147 -22.05 -8.48 -4.31
C ARG A 147 -22.46 -9.23 -5.57
N ARG A 148 -21.94 -8.84 -6.74
CA ARG A 148 -22.24 -9.54 -8.00
C ARG A 148 -21.68 -10.96 -8.00
N LEU A 149 -20.45 -11.11 -7.50
CA LEU A 149 -19.81 -12.43 -7.42
C LEU A 149 -20.47 -13.34 -6.37
N ALA A 150 -21.06 -12.73 -5.34
CA ALA A 150 -21.74 -13.45 -4.26
C ALA A 150 -22.96 -14.23 -4.76
N ASP A 151 -23.68 -13.70 -5.77
CA ASP A 151 -24.85 -14.38 -6.37
C ASP A 151 -24.44 -15.71 -7.00
N GLU A 152 -23.27 -15.79 -7.66
CA GLU A 152 -22.76 -17.04 -8.24
C GLU A 152 -22.24 -18.02 -7.18
N ALA A 153 -21.77 -17.50 -6.05
CA ALA A 153 -21.19 -18.28 -4.94
C ALA A 153 -22.22 -18.64 -3.85
N ASP A 154 -23.51 -18.31 -4.04
CA ASP A 154 -24.60 -18.59 -3.11
C ASP A 154 -24.40 -17.97 -1.71
N TRP A 155 -23.98 -16.71 -1.67
CA TRP A 155 -23.93 -15.90 -0.46
C TRP A 155 -25.23 -15.10 -0.30
N ASP A 156 -25.79 -15.04 0.91
CA ASP A 156 -26.91 -14.14 1.22
C ASP A 156 -26.45 -12.68 1.12
N ALA A 157 -27.33 -11.81 0.64
CA ALA A 157 -27.04 -10.38 0.53
C ALA A 157 -26.59 -9.73 1.87
N ARG A 158 -27.03 -10.30 3.01
CA ARG A 158 -26.62 -9.88 4.36
C ARG A 158 -25.18 -10.28 4.69
N GLU A 159 -24.64 -11.32 4.04
CA GLU A 159 -23.28 -11.83 4.25
C GLU A 159 -22.25 -11.09 3.40
N VAL A 160 -22.68 -10.42 2.32
CA VAL A 160 -21.78 -9.70 1.40
C VAL A 160 -20.86 -8.70 2.10
N PRO A 161 -21.30 -7.85 3.06
CA PRO A 161 -20.40 -6.95 3.77
C PRO A 161 -19.34 -7.71 4.57
N HIS A 162 -19.70 -8.83 5.20
CA HIS A 162 -18.76 -9.67 5.94
C HIS A 162 -17.76 -10.36 5.02
N LEU A 163 -18.20 -10.83 3.86
CA LEU A 163 -17.33 -11.38 2.82
C LEU A 163 -16.34 -10.34 2.32
N ALA A 164 -16.79 -9.12 2.03
CA ALA A 164 -15.92 -8.03 1.58
C ALA A 164 -14.83 -7.69 2.63
N ILE A 165 -15.22 -7.56 3.90
CA ILE A 165 -14.29 -7.35 5.02
C ILE A 165 -13.33 -8.54 5.16
N GLY A 166 -13.82 -9.75 5.05
CA GLY A 166 -13.01 -10.98 5.10
C GLY A 166 -11.97 -11.04 3.99
N LEU A 167 -12.35 -10.73 2.75
CA LEU A 167 -11.44 -10.67 1.61
C LEU A 167 -10.36 -9.60 1.79
N PHE A 168 -10.75 -8.40 2.24
CA PHE A 168 -9.79 -7.36 2.60
C PHE A 168 -8.82 -7.86 3.68
N ALA A 169 -9.35 -8.43 4.76
CA ALA A 169 -8.54 -8.91 5.88
C ALA A 169 -7.50 -9.97 5.46
N ILE A 170 -7.89 -10.99 4.69
CA ILE A 170 -6.94 -12.06 4.29
C ILE A 170 -5.84 -11.55 3.35
N VAL A 171 -6.14 -10.54 2.52
CA VAL A 171 -5.14 -9.91 1.64
C VAL A 171 -4.12 -9.12 2.46
N PHE A 172 -4.60 -8.23 3.34
CA PHE A 172 -3.72 -7.33 4.10
C PHE A 172 -3.02 -8.00 5.29
N ALA A 173 -3.62 -9.06 5.86
CA ALA A 173 -3.09 -9.73 7.05
C ALA A 173 -1.65 -10.23 6.87
N PHE A 174 -1.29 -10.71 5.69
CA PHE A 174 0.07 -11.15 5.39
C PHE A 174 1.07 -9.99 5.54
N PHE A 175 0.80 -8.86 4.89
CA PHE A 175 1.70 -7.71 4.84
C PHE A 175 1.81 -7.00 6.20
N VAL A 176 0.76 -7.00 7.00
CA VAL A 176 0.75 -6.43 8.35
C VAL A 176 1.48 -7.33 9.36
N ASN A 177 1.26 -8.64 9.31
CA ASN A 177 1.70 -9.56 10.36
C ASN A 177 3.05 -10.21 10.08
N VAL A 178 3.41 -10.48 8.83
CA VAL A 178 4.68 -11.18 8.50
C VAL A 178 5.90 -10.44 9.01
N PRO A 179 6.03 -9.10 8.93
CA PRO A 179 7.15 -8.39 9.53
C PRO A 179 7.29 -8.61 11.04
N ALA A 180 6.16 -8.65 11.77
CA ALA A 180 6.14 -8.92 13.20
C ALA A 180 6.56 -10.38 13.50
N LEU A 181 5.99 -11.35 12.78
CA LEU A 181 6.33 -12.77 12.93
C LEU A 181 7.80 -13.05 12.62
N ARG A 182 8.39 -12.37 11.62
CA ARG A 182 9.82 -12.48 11.31
C ARG A 182 10.70 -11.97 12.46
N ARG A 183 10.34 -10.81 13.05
CA ARG A 183 11.04 -10.26 14.23
C ARG A 183 10.99 -11.22 15.42
N MET A 184 9.83 -11.81 15.69
CA MET A 184 9.66 -12.81 16.76
C MET A 184 10.55 -14.04 16.56
N ARG A 185 10.88 -14.39 15.31
CA ARG A 185 11.80 -15.50 14.96
C ARG A 185 13.26 -15.07 14.86
N GLY A 186 13.63 -13.87 15.32
CA GLY A 186 14.99 -13.35 15.28
C GLY A 186 15.50 -12.99 13.88
N ARG A 187 14.63 -12.97 12.87
CA ARG A 187 14.99 -12.60 11.49
C ARG A 187 14.83 -11.11 11.30
N ARG A 188 15.94 -10.42 11.05
CA ARG A 188 15.96 -8.99 10.71
C ARG A 188 16.05 -8.83 9.18
N GLY A 189 15.47 -7.79 8.62
CA GLY A 189 15.52 -7.43 7.20
C GLY A 189 14.19 -6.89 6.71
N GLU A 190 14.27 -6.00 5.75
CA GLU A 190 13.12 -5.42 5.05
C GLU A 190 12.71 -6.33 3.87
N GLY A 191 11.47 -6.16 3.42
CA GLY A 191 10.91 -6.87 2.29
C GLY A 191 10.44 -8.30 2.58
N TYR A 192 9.95 -8.95 1.55
CA TYR A 192 9.37 -10.29 1.60
C TYR A 192 10.20 -11.24 0.72
N PRO A 193 10.57 -12.45 1.20
CA PRO A 193 11.21 -13.44 0.35
C PRO A 193 10.32 -13.78 -0.85
N VAL A 194 10.90 -13.92 -2.04
CA VAL A 194 10.17 -14.25 -3.27
C VAL A 194 9.30 -15.50 -3.09
N THR A 195 9.85 -16.55 -2.48
CA THR A 195 9.10 -17.78 -2.19
C THR A 195 7.90 -17.56 -1.25
N ALA A 196 7.99 -16.61 -0.33
CA ALA A 196 6.88 -16.27 0.56
C ALA A 196 5.77 -15.54 -0.19
N LEU A 197 6.13 -14.64 -1.11
CA LEU A 197 5.17 -13.94 -1.97
C LEU A 197 4.47 -14.91 -2.93
N GLU A 198 5.21 -15.79 -3.59
CA GLU A 198 4.63 -16.80 -4.47
C GLU A 198 3.70 -17.77 -3.73
N ASN A 199 4.04 -18.16 -2.51
CA ASN A 199 3.14 -18.96 -1.67
C ASN A 199 1.89 -18.18 -1.27
N GLN A 200 2.03 -16.89 -0.96
CA GLN A 200 0.91 -16.01 -0.62
C GLN A 200 -0.03 -15.84 -1.81
N LYS A 201 0.50 -15.58 -3.02
CA LYS A 201 -0.29 -15.51 -4.26
C LYS A 201 -1.12 -16.77 -4.47
N ARG A 202 -0.48 -17.94 -4.41
CA ARG A 202 -1.18 -19.23 -4.55
C ARG A 202 -2.25 -19.46 -3.48
N PHE A 203 -1.95 -19.15 -2.23
CA PHE A 203 -2.89 -19.24 -1.13
C PHE A 203 -4.10 -18.34 -1.35
N LEU A 204 -3.87 -17.06 -1.64
CA LEU A 204 -4.94 -16.08 -1.84
C LEU A 204 -5.79 -16.42 -3.05
N ALA A 205 -5.19 -16.75 -4.20
CA ALA A 205 -5.94 -17.12 -5.39
C ALA A 205 -6.88 -18.29 -5.13
N LYS A 206 -6.38 -19.33 -4.43
CA LYS A 206 -7.18 -20.50 -4.06
C LYS A 206 -8.28 -20.17 -3.03
N ALA A 207 -7.95 -19.38 -2.01
CA ALA A 207 -8.89 -19.01 -0.95
C ALA A 207 -10.00 -18.11 -1.50
N ILE A 208 -9.65 -17.06 -2.25
CA ILE A 208 -10.61 -16.14 -2.84
C ILE A 208 -11.50 -16.86 -3.85
N TYR A 209 -10.94 -17.67 -4.76
CA TYR A 209 -11.75 -18.42 -5.70
C TYR A 209 -12.75 -19.36 -5.02
N ARG A 210 -12.39 -19.96 -3.89
CA ARG A 210 -13.32 -20.80 -3.10
C ARG A 210 -14.42 -20.01 -2.41
N LEU A 211 -14.18 -18.73 -2.12
CA LEU A 211 -15.15 -17.85 -1.47
C LEU A 211 -16.10 -17.19 -2.48
N VAL A 212 -15.62 -16.83 -3.67
CA VAL A 212 -16.41 -16.04 -4.63
C VAL A 212 -16.66 -16.73 -5.97
N GLY A 213 -16.06 -17.89 -6.20
CA GLY A 213 -16.27 -18.67 -7.43
C GLY A 213 -17.58 -19.46 -7.39
N PRO A 214 -18.08 -19.88 -8.56
CA PRO A 214 -19.31 -20.65 -8.66
C PRO A 214 -19.22 -21.94 -7.85
N ARG A 215 -20.30 -22.30 -7.17
CA ARG A 215 -20.39 -23.59 -6.47
C ARG A 215 -20.49 -24.73 -7.49
N ASP A 216 -19.70 -25.75 -7.26
CA ASP A 216 -19.83 -26.99 -8.00
C ASP A 216 -21.15 -27.66 -7.58
N THR A 217 -22.16 -27.52 -8.43
CA THR A 217 -23.52 -28.14 -8.22
C THR A 217 -23.55 -29.62 -8.55
N SER A 218 -22.39 -30.25 -8.81
CA SER A 218 -22.25 -31.65 -9.22
C SER A 218 -22.10 -32.62 -8.04
N ARG A 219 -22.80 -32.41 -6.91
CA ARG A 219 -22.89 -33.41 -5.82
C ARG A 219 -24.32 -33.75 -5.46
#